data_93bfa9d5a0fced9bedc646afd8ec44a9
#
_entry.id   93bfa9d5a0fced9bedc646afd8ec44a9
#
_cell.length_a   1.000
_cell.length_b   1.000
_cell.length_c   1.000
_cell.angle_alpha   90.00
_cell.angle_beta   90.00
_cell.angle_gamma   90.00
#
_symmetry.space_group_name_H-M   'P 1'
#
loop_
_entity.id
_entity.type
_entity.pdbx_description
1 polymer ?
#
loop_
_entity_poly.entity_id
_entity_poly.type
_entity_poly.pdbx_seq_one_letter_code
_entity_poly.pdbx_strand_id
1 'polypeptide(L)'
;MEASVSLKKVGKVLNGRSVLAGLSFGIERGSIMAVVGPNDSGKSALLKTIAGFSKPEYGSVFIDGKDVQLRRIETASVVGYMPQRANFDSQLTIFENLQFHGRLYLMAPQLLNSRIASLSDRLGFREFIHDFPHTLSSGYQKRALLGRTFLPDPHVLLIEEPTASLDLRAQYEVWDFLQEMRGSKTIIYTTQSIREAERVHDRLVIMDHGKVALDGKLDRLLENAGELFHFQIHFKKLSKELYDNMSKVTTVVSPSQVGEVFDFYAREREVFFDIMKLAIQEELVDYAADKVGLETLIMTSTEEPIR
;
A
#
# COMPACT_ATOMS: atom_id res chain seq x y z
N MET A 1 -13.55 -12.83 -14.92
CA MET A 1 -14.27 -11.63 -14.41
C MET A 1 -13.78 -10.41 -15.19
N GLU A 2 -14.63 -9.44 -15.44
CA GLU A 2 -14.28 -8.26 -16.22
C GLU A 2 -13.49 -7.28 -15.34
N ALA A 3 -12.36 -6.79 -15.85
CA ALA A 3 -11.51 -5.85 -15.11
C ALA A 3 -12.19 -4.47 -15.04
N SER A 4 -12.37 -3.94 -13.83
CA SER A 4 -12.86 -2.55 -13.64
C SER A 4 -11.79 -1.53 -14.03
N VAL A 5 -10.52 -1.81 -13.73
CA VAL A 5 -9.37 -0.99 -14.13
C VAL A 5 -8.36 -1.88 -14.86
N SER A 6 -7.83 -1.44 -15.99
CA SER A 6 -6.77 -2.16 -16.68
C SER A 6 -5.69 -1.23 -17.24
N LEU A 7 -4.45 -1.67 -17.09
CA LEU A 7 -3.27 -1.00 -17.62
C LEU A 7 -2.65 -1.85 -18.72
N LYS A 8 -2.26 -1.21 -19.82
CA LYS A 8 -1.61 -1.87 -20.97
C LYS A 8 -0.30 -1.16 -21.29
N LYS A 9 0.83 -1.76 -20.88
CA LYS A 9 2.20 -1.26 -21.10
C LYS A 9 2.39 0.20 -20.71
N VAL A 10 1.84 0.59 -19.54
CA VAL A 10 1.85 1.98 -19.07
C VAL A 10 3.24 2.39 -18.62
N GLY A 11 3.80 3.40 -19.27
CA GLY A 11 5.07 4.01 -18.89
C GLY A 11 4.93 5.51 -18.64
N LYS A 12 5.70 6.03 -17.68
CA LYS A 12 5.71 7.45 -17.28
C LYS A 12 7.10 7.90 -16.94
N VAL A 13 7.48 9.06 -17.47
CA VAL A 13 8.73 9.75 -17.16
C VAL A 13 8.40 11.07 -16.45
N LEU A 14 9.06 11.36 -15.36
CA LEU A 14 9.02 12.65 -14.66
C LEU A 14 10.44 13.16 -14.45
N ASN A 15 10.69 14.39 -14.86
CA ASN A 15 12.01 15.03 -14.73
C ASN A 15 13.17 14.18 -15.28
N GLY A 16 12.96 13.50 -16.41
CA GLY A 16 13.95 12.63 -17.05
C GLY A 16 14.14 11.25 -16.39
N ARG A 17 13.42 10.94 -15.31
CA ARG A 17 13.46 9.63 -14.66
C ARG A 17 12.21 8.83 -14.99
N SER A 18 12.38 7.54 -15.34
CA SER A 18 11.27 6.62 -15.52
C SER A 18 10.65 6.30 -14.15
N VAL A 19 9.41 6.73 -13.93
CA VAL A 19 8.66 6.49 -12.68
C VAL A 19 7.62 5.38 -12.82
N LEU A 20 7.24 5.02 -14.06
CA LEU A 20 6.48 3.82 -14.40
C LEU A 20 7.11 3.19 -15.65
N ALA A 21 7.38 1.89 -15.60
CA ALA A 21 8.15 1.19 -16.62
C ALA A 21 7.35 0.02 -17.24
N GLY A 22 6.36 0.36 -18.08
CA GLY A 22 5.64 -0.63 -18.90
C GLY A 22 4.65 -1.49 -18.13
N LEU A 23 3.97 -0.93 -17.13
CA LEU A 23 3.04 -1.64 -16.26
C LEU A 23 1.85 -2.23 -17.04
N SER A 24 1.55 -3.52 -16.83
CA SER A 24 0.43 -4.22 -17.46
C SER A 24 -0.23 -5.16 -16.46
N PHE A 25 -1.39 -4.77 -15.96
CA PHE A 25 -2.24 -5.60 -15.09
C PHE A 25 -3.69 -5.11 -15.10
N GLY A 26 -4.62 -5.94 -14.66
CA GLY A 26 -6.02 -5.59 -14.48
C GLY A 26 -6.45 -5.74 -13.03
N ILE A 27 -7.46 -4.99 -12.62
CA ILE A 27 -8.04 -5.00 -11.28
C ILE A 27 -9.51 -5.39 -11.42
N GLU A 28 -9.90 -6.45 -10.74
CA GLU A 28 -11.26 -6.99 -10.82
C GLU A 28 -12.27 -6.03 -10.17
N ARG A 29 -13.48 -5.99 -10.72
CA ARG A 29 -14.56 -5.19 -10.15
C ARG A 29 -14.89 -5.64 -8.73
N GLY A 30 -15.04 -4.69 -7.81
CA GLY A 30 -15.39 -4.96 -6.42
C GLY A 30 -14.22 -5.50 -5.58
N SER A 31 -13.00 -5.60 -6.12
CA SER A 31 -11.83 -6.04 -5.38
C SER A 31 -11.07 -4.88 -4.74
N ILE A 32 -10.32 -5.20 -3.69
CA ILE A 32 -9.40 -4.29 -3.02
C ILE A 32 -7.97 -4.70 -3.38
N MET A 33 -7.21 -3.79 -3.97
CA MET A 33 -5.82 -3.98 -4.32
C MET A 33 -4.92 -3.08 -3.48
N ALA A 34 -3.95 -3.69 -2.79
CA ALA A 34 -2.86 -2.99 -2.12
C ALA A 34 -1.68 -2.79 -3.08
N VAL A 35 -1.16 -1.58 -3.17
CA VAL A 35 0.09 -1.26 -3.87
C VAL A 35 1.12 -0.85 -2.82
N VAL A 36 2.11 -1.70 -2.62
CA VAL A 36 3.16 -1.53 -1.61
C VAL A 36 4.50 -1.23 -2.27
N GLY A 37 5.34 -0.49 -1.60
CA GLY A 37 6.70 -0.21 -2.08
C GLY A 37 7.36 0.94 -1.32
N PRO A 38 8.68 1.10 -1.44
CA PRO A 38 9.41 2.19 -0.81
C PRO A 38 8.96 3.56 -1.34
N ASN A 39 9.49 4.63 -0.73
CA ASN A 39 9.34 5.97 -1.30
C ASN A 39 9.90 5.98 -2.73
N ASP A 40 9.30 6.79 -3.59
CA ASP A 40 9.69 6.97 -4.98
C ASP A 40 9.62 5.71 -5.87
N SER A 41 9.00 4.62 -5.39
CA SER A 41 8.77 3.41 -6.20
C SER A 41 7.74 3.59 -7.33
N GLY A 42 7.06 4.75 -7.41
CA GLY A 42 6.08 5.06 -8.47
C GLY A 42 4.61 4.94 -8.07
N LYS A 43 4.27 4.59 -6.82
CA LYS A 43 2.89 4.39 -6.34
C LYS A 43 1.95 5.57 -6.62
N SER A 44 2.36 6.78 -6.23
CA SER A 44 1.57 8.00 -6.48
C SER A 44 1.46 8.32 -7.98
N ALA A 45 2.52 8.07 -8.76
CA ALA A 45 2.47 8.24 -10.21
C ALA A 45 1.48 7.26 -10.85
N LEU A 46 1.44 6.01 -10.37
CA LEU A 46 0.47 5.00 -10.79
C LEU A 46 -0.97 5.47 -10.53
N LEU A 47 -1.31 5.84 -9.29
CA LEU A 47 -2.67 6.29 -8.96
C LEU A 47 -3.08 7.54 -9.74
N LYS A 48 -2.18 8.53 -9.88
CA LYS A 48 -2.45 9.74 -10.68
C LYS A 48 -2.63 9.44 -12.17
N THR A 49 -1.95 8.43 -12.69
CA THR A 49 -2.11 7.99 -14.08
C THR A 49 -3.44 7.26 -14.27
N ILE A 50 -3.85 6.41 -13.33
CA ILE A 50 -5.17 5.75 -13.34
C ILE A 50 -6.29 6.79 -13.20
N ALA A 51 -6.13 7.80 -12.32
CA ALA A 51 -7.10 8.88 -12.16
C ALA A 51 -7.22 9.83 -13.39
N GLY A 52 -6.31 9.70 -14.36
CA GLY A 52 -6.26 10.60 -15.53
C GLY A 52 -5.63 11.96 -15.25
N PHE A 53 -5.07 12.21 -14.06
CA PHE A 53 -4.38 13.45 -13.72
C PHE A 53 -3.02 13.56 -14.41
N SER A 54 -2.42 12.42 -14.73
CA SER A 54 -1.14 12.35 -15.43
C SER A 54 -1.27 11.49 -16.68
N LYS A 55 -0.91 12.04 -17.83
CA LYS A 55 -0.90 11.29 -19.10
C LYS A 55 0.33 10.37 -19.13
N PRO A 56 0.18 9.08 -19.46
CA PRO A 56 1.34 8.21 -19.70
C PRO A 56 2.11 8.66 -20.95
N GLU A 57 3.41 8.41 -21.00
CA GLU A 57 4.24 8.61 -22.20
C GLU A 57 3.91 7.55 -23.26
N TYR A 58 3.66 6.33 -22.82
CA TYR A 58 3.23 5.22 -23.68
C TYR A 58 2.31 4.29 -22.92
N GLY A 59 1.57 3.47 -23.65
CA GLY A 59 0.55 2.60 -23.11
C GLY A 59 -0.78 3.30 -22.84
N SER A 60 -1.73 2.59 -22.27
CA SER A 60 -3.09 3.09 -22.03
C SER A 60 -3.66 2.55 -20.73
N VAL A 61 -4.52 3.35 -20.11
CA VAL A 61 -5.30 3.00 -18.91
C VAL A 61 -6.76 3.00 -19.26
N PHE A 62 -7.48 1.97 -18.83
CA PHE A 62 -8.91 1.83 -19.04
C PHE A 62 -9.64 1.70 -17.70
N ILE A 63 -10.77 2.36 -17.58
CA ILE A 63 -11.73 2.20 -16.48
C ILE A 63 -13.07 1.79 -17.10
N ASP A 64 -13.59 0.64 -16.68
CA ASP A 64 -14.79 0.01 -17.24
C ASP A 64 -14.75 -0.04 -18.80
N GLY A 65 -13.60 -0.43 -19.34
CA GLY A 65 -13.37 -0.50 -20.79
C GLY A 65 -13.16 0.82 -21.51
N LYS A 66 -13.29 1.96 -20.82
CA LYS A 66 -13.11 3.30 -21.40
C LYS A 66 -11.69 3.80 -21.20
N ASP A 67 -11.04 4.23 -22.26
CA ASP A 67 -9.71 4.86 -22.19
C ASP A 67 -9.78 6.17 -21.40
N VAL A 68 -8.99 6.26 -20.34
CA VAL A 68 -8.97 7.39 -19.40
C VAL A 68 -8.56 8.71 -20.07
N GLN A 69 -7.71 8.67 -21.10
CA GLN A 69 -7.27 9.87 -21.79
C GLN A 69 -8.29 10.35 -22.84
N LEU A 70 -9.00 9.41 -23.46
CA LEU A 70 -9.99 9.73 -24.50
C LEU A 70 -11.38 10.05 -23.92
N ARG A 71 -11.72 9.46 -22.77
CA ARG A 71 -13.03 9.58 -22.12
C ARG A 71 -12.94 10.21 -20.73
N ARG A 72 -12.15 11.29 -20.58
CA ARG A 72 -11.79 11.90 -19.29
C ARG A 72 -12.97 12.25 -18.40
N ILE A 73 -14.02 12.85 -18.96
CA ILE A 73 -15.21 13.25 -18.19
C ILE A 73 -15.95 12.01 -17.66
N GLU A 74 -16.15 11.02 -18.53
CA GLU A 74 -16.86 9.79 -18.19
C GLU A 74 -16.11 8.97 -17.13
N THR A 75 -14.78 8.85 -17.25
CA THR A 75 -13.96 8.12 -16.29
C THR A 75 -13.80 8.90 -14.98
N ALA A 76 -13.65 10.22 -15.01
CA ALA A 76 -13.54 11.04 -13.82
C ALA A 76 -14.82 11.03 -12.97
N SER A 77 -16.00 10.88 -13.57
CA SER A 77 -17.28 10.85 -12.83
C SER A 77 -17.47 9.57 -11.99
N VAL A 78 -16.72 8.51 -12.28
CA VAL A 78 -16.80 7.22 -11.56
C VAL A 78 -15.59 6.95 -10.67
N VAL A 79 -14.62 7.87 -10.61
CA VAL A 79 -13.38 7.76 -9.84
C VAL A 79 -13.39 8.72 -8.66
N GLY A 80 -13.14 8.18 -7.46
CA GLY A 80 -12.77 8.97 -6.28
C GLY A 80 -11.26 8.89 -6.06
N TYR A 81 -10.61 10.04 -5.90
CA TYR A 81 -9.19 10.08 -5.64
C TYR A 81 -8.90 10.79 -4.31
N MET A 82 -8.20 10.10 -3.43
CA MET A 82 -7.71 10.63 -2.17
C MET A 82 -6.20 10.83 -2.24
N PRO A 83 -5.71 12.07 -2.23
CA PRO A 83 -4.27 12.33 -2.18
C PRO A 83 -3.68 12.04 -0.80
N GLN A 84 -2.37 11.87 -0.74
CA GLN A 84 -1.66 11.60 0.49
C GLN A 84 -1.85 12.70 1.56
N ARG A 85 -1.85 13.98 1.12
CA ARG A 85 -2.05 15.14 2.01
C ARG A 85 -3.43 15.74 1.78
N ALA A 86 -4.06 16.16 2.86
CA ALA A 86 -5.31 16.89 2.78
C ALA A 86 -5.11 18.22 2.02
N ASN A 87 -6.03 18.51 1.13
CA ASN A 87 -6.05 19.70 0.28
C ASN A 87 -7.40 20.41 0.39
N PHE A 88 -7.84 20.64 1.62
CA PHE A 88 -9.01 21.44 1.92
C PHE A 88 -8.72 22.93 1.72
N ASP A 89 -9.76 23.69 1.33
CA ASP A 89 -9.71 25.13 1.40
C ASP A 89 -9.67 25.55 2.87
N SER A 90 -8.63 26.27 3.27
CA SER A 90 -8.41 26.72 4.65
C SER A 90 -9.36 27.81 5.12
N GLN A 91 -10.07 28.46 4.19
CA GLN A 91 -11.07 29.52 4.47
C GLN A 91 -12.49 28.96 4.64
N LEU A 92 -12.68 27.67 4.40
CA LEU A 92 -13.94 26.96 4.57
C LEU A 92 -13.82 25.94 5.71
N THR A 93 -14.92 25.74 6.44
CA THR A 93 -15.04 24.63 7.39
C THR A 93 -14.98 23.29 6.67
N ILE A 94 -14.80 22.19 7.40
CA ILE A 94 -14.87 20.85 6.80
C ILE A 94 -16.22 20.62 6.12
N PHE A 95 -17.32 21.02 6.76
CA PHE A 95 -18.67 20.91 6.17
C PHE A 95 -18.79 21.65 4.84
N GLU A 96 -18.34 22.89 4.79
CA GLU A 96 -18.39 23.71 3.58
C GLU A 96 -17.50 23.15 2.47
N ASN A 97 -16.31 22.64 2.81
CA ASN A 97 -15.45 21.92 1.88
C ASN A 97 -16.15 20.69 1.27
N LEU A 98 -16.84 19.88 2.11
CA LEU A 98 -17.60 18.74 1.65
C LEU A 98 -18.79 19.14 0.79
N GLN A 99 -19.52 20.19 1.19
CA GLN A 99 -20.61 20.73 0.38
C GLN A 99 -20.13 21.25 -0.97
N PHE A 100 -19.04 22.00 -0.99
CA PHE A 100 -18.43 22.49 -2.24
C PHE A 100 -18.08 21.33 -3.17
N HIS A 101 -17.39 20.30 -2.62
CA HIS A 101 -17.03 19.12 -3.39
C HIS A 101 -18.25 18.40 -3.98
N GLY A 102 -19.27 18.13 -3.16
CA GLY A 102 -20.49 17.44 -3.65
C GLY A 102 -21.25 18.23 -4.70
N ARG A 103 -21.27 19.57 -4.61
CA ARG A 103 -21.86 20.44 -5.65
C ARG A 103 -21.12 20.35 -6.99
N LEU A 104 -19.80 20.17 -6.99
CA LEU A 104 -19.04 19.94 -8.23
C LEU A 104 -19.47 18.64 -8.95
N TYR A 105 -19.96 17.67 -8.19
CA TYR A 105 -20.55 16.42 -8.72
C TYR A 105 -22.07 16.54 -8.96
N LEU A 106 -22.65 17.75 -8.94
CA LEU A 106 -24.07 18.03 -9.17
C LEU A 106 -25.02 17.23 -8.24
N MET A 107 -24.58 16.94 -7.02
CA MET A 107 -25.41 16.23 -6.04
C MET A 107 -26.60 17.09 -5.58
N ALA A 108 -27.77 16.46 -5.48
CA ALA A 108 -28.95 17.13 -4.91
C ALA A 108 -28.71 17.51 -3.44
N PRO A 109 -29.11 18.72 -2.98
CA PRO A 109 -28.78 19.22 -1.64
C PRO A 109 -29.17 18.28 -0.49
N GLN A 110 -30.36 17.64 -0.56
CA GLN A 110 -30.83 16.71 0.46
C GLN A 110 -29.94 15.46 0.53
N LEU A 111 -29.61 14.87 -0.61
CA LEU A 111 -28.72 13.71 -0.71
C LEU A 111 -27.32 14.07 -0.23
N LEU A 112 -26.80 15.23 -0.61
CA LEU A 112 -25.48 15.71 -0.20
C LEU A 112 -25.39 15.82 1.32
N ASN A 113 -26.35 16.52 1.95
CA ASN A 113 -26.34 16.70 3.41
C ASN A 113 -26.49 15.37 4.15
N SER A 114 -27.35 14.47 3.68
CA SER A 114 -27.51 13.14 4.30
C SER A 114 -26.24 12.29 4.19
N ARG A 115 -25.54 12.34 3.06
CA ARG A 115 -24.27 11.63 2.87
C ARG A 115 -23.13 12.24 3.72
N ILE A 116 -23.05 13.57 3.79
CA ILE A 116 -22.08 14.24 4.67
C ILE A 116 -22.31 13.78 6.12
N ALA A 117 -23.55 13.78 6.60
CA ALA A 117 -23.87 13.34 7.95
C ALA A 117 -23.45 11.86 8.17
N SER A 118 -23.86 10.97 7.28
CA SER A 118 -23.55 9.53 7.39
C SER A 118 -22.04 9.26 7.37
N LEU A 119 -21.30 9.87 6.43
CA LEU A 119 -19.85 9.67 6.33
C LEU A 119 -19.09 10.29 7.51
N SER A 120 -19.53 11.44 8.02
CA SER A 120 -18.89 12.07 9.18
C SER A 120 -19.07 11.25 10.46
N ASP A 121 -20.25 10.63 10.64
CA ASP A 121 -20.49 9.70 11.75
C ASP A 121 -19.64 8.44 11.61
N ARG A 122 -19.67 7.83 10.43
CA ARG A 122 -18.99 6.58 10.15
C ARG A 122 -17.46 6.65 10.27
N LEU A 123 -16.90 7.78 9.85
CA LEU A 123 -15.45 8.03 9.88
C LEU A 123 -15.00 8.81 11.12
N GLY A 124 -15.91 9.10 12.06
CA GLY A 124 -15.60 9.66 13.37
C GLY A 124 -15.05 11.10 13.35
N PHE A 125 -15.54 11.95 12.44
CA PHE A 125 -15.17 13.37 12.42
C PHE A 125 -16.37 14.33 12.54
N ARG A 126 -17.54 13.83 12.92
CA ARG A 126 -18.77 14.61 12.99
C ARG A 126 -18.71 15.80 13.94
N GLU A 127 -18.09 15.62 15.10
CA GLU A 127 -17.98 16.69 16.09
C GLU A 127 -17.12 17.87 15.63
N PHE A 128 -16.23 17.64 14.66
CA PHE A 128 -15.31 18.63 14.10
C PHE A 128 -15.73 19.14 12.72
N ILE A 129 -16.94 18.80 12.25
CA ILE A 129 -17.36 19.09 10.88
C ILE A 129 -17.49 20.59 10.58
N HIS A 130 -17.74 21.40 11.61
CA HIS A 130 -17.84 22.85 11.52
C HIS A 130 -16.54 23.58 11.84
N ASP A 131 -15.47 22.86 12.10
CA ASP A 131 -14.14 23.43 12.36
C ASP A 131 -13.39 23.66 11.03
N PHE A 132 -12.43 24.57 11.09
CA PHE A 132 -11.55 24.84 9.96
C PHE A 132 -10.46 23.77 9.83
N PRO A 133 -10.00 23.41 8.62
CA PRO A 133 -9.00 22.36 8.43
C PRO A 133 -7.72 22.57 9.24
N HIS A 134 -7.25 23.82 9.37
CA HIS A 134 -6.00 24.14 10.06
C HIS A 134 -6.08 23.98 11.60
N THR A 135 -7.27 23.89 12.18
CA THR A 135 -7.46 23.65 13.62
C THR A 135 -7.49 22.18 13.97
N LEU A 136 -7.63 21.30 12.96
CA LEU A 136 -7.76 19.86 13.15
C LEU A 136 -6.40 19.16 13.16
N SER A 137 -6.30 18.06 13.91
CA SER A 137 -5.18 17.14 13.80
C SER A 137 -5.12 16.54 12.38
N SER A 138 -3.92 16.10 11.96
CA SER A 138 -3.73 15.41 10.69
C SER A 138 -4.63 14.18 10.53
N GLY A 139 -4.93 13.50 11.64
CA GLY A 139 -5.82 12.34 11.68
C GLY A 139 -7.26 12.69 11.31
N TYR A 140 -7.84 13.73 11.93
CA TYR A 140 -9.20 14.19 11.59
C TYR A 140 -9.28 14.74 10.16
N GLN A 141 -8.26 15.49 9.70
CA GLN A 141 -8.19 15.92 8.31
C GLN A 141 -8.18 14.72 7.35
N LYS A 142 -7.45 13.65 7.69
CA LYS A 142 -7.37 12.43 6.89
C LYS A 142 -8.72 11.71 6.79
N ARG A 143 -9.44 11.56 7.92
CA ARG A 143 -10.78 10.97 7.96
C ARG A 143 -11.79 11.79 7.16
N ALA A 144 -11.76 13.12 7.29
CA ALA A 144 -12.61 14.02 6.51
C ALA A 144 -12.28 13.97 5.00
N LEU A 145 -10.99 13.82 4.63
CA LEU A 145 -10.55 13.65 3.27
C LEU A 145 -11.05 12.33 2.66
N LEU A 146 -11.02 11.26 3.44
CA LEU A 146 -11.60 9.98 3.05
C LEU A 146 -13.11 10.14 2.83
N GLY A 147 -13.83 10.78 3.76
CA GLY A 147 -15.25 11.10 3.62
C GLY A 147 -15.56 11.88 2.34
N ARG A 148 -14.74 12.91 2.04
CA ARG A 148 -14.86 13.67 0.78
C ARG A 148 -14.72 12.78 -0.46
N THR A 149 -13.78 11.83 -0.42
CA THR A 149 -13.52 10.93 -1.54
C THR A 149 -14.69 9.99 -1.81
N PHE A 150 -15.39 9.53 -0.76
CA PHE A 150 -16.56 8.67 -0.86
C PHE A 150 -17.87 9.43 -1.15
N LEU A 151 -17.89 10.74 -0.95
CA LEU A 151 -19.11 11.56 -1.02
C LEU A 151 -19.89 11.45 -2.34
N PRO A 152 -19.25 11.47 -3.53
CA PRO A 152 -19.94 11.31 -4.82
C PRO A 152 -20.35 9.87 -5.13
N ASP A 153 -20.04 8.90 -4.28
CA ASP A 153 -20.28 7.46 -4.48
C ASP A 153 -19.58 6.84 -5.70
N PRO A 154 -18.29 7.05 -5.86
CA PRO A 154 -17.58 6.56 -7.03
C PRO A 154 -17.53 5.02 -7.04
N HIS A 155 -17.40 4.42 -8.24
CA HIS A 155 -17.24 2.96 -8.38
C HIS A 155 -15.80 2.50 -8.18
N VAL A 156 -14.84 3.38 -8.53
CA VAL A 156 -13.40 3.15 -8.39
C VAL A 156 -12.83 4.15 -7.40
N LEU A 157 -12.11 3.67 -6.42
CA LEU A 157 -11.45 4.48 -5.40
C LEU A 157 -9.94 4.30 -5.49
N LEU A 158 -9.26 5.42 -5.60
CA LEU A 158 -7.79 5.51 -5.64
C LEU A 158 -7.34 6.28 -4.41
N ILE A 159 -6.67 5.59 -3.47
CA ILE A 159 -6.44 6.13 -2.13
C ILE A 159 -4.94 6.12 -1.83
N GLU A 160 -4.33 7.29 -1.65
CA GLU A 160 -2.94 7.37 -1.23
C GLU A 160 -2.81 7.36 0.30
N GLU A 161 -2.10 6.37 0.84
CA GLU A 161 -1.74 6.26 2.26
C GLU A 161 -2.93 6.53 3.20
N PRO A 162 -4.01 5.71 3.18
CA PRO A 162 -5.28 6.01 3.87
C PRO A 162 -5.15 6.19 5.38
N THR A 163 -4.18 5.54 6.00
CA THR A 163 -4.00 5.46 7.46
C THR A 163 -2.76 6.18 7.96
N ALA A 164 -1.95 6.77 7.07
CA ALA A 164 -0.78 7.54 7.47
C ALA A 164 -1.18 8.69 8.43
N SER A 165 -0.46 8.83 9.53
CA SER A 165 -0.69 9.81 10.61
C SER A 165 -1.94 9.55 11.47
N LEU A 166 -2.55 8.37 11.38
CA LEU A 166 -3.61 7.93 12.29
C LEU A 166 -3.00 7.14 13.46
N ASP A 167 -3.61 7.27 14.64
CA ASP A 167 -3.35 6.32 15.72
C ASP A 167 -3.88 4.92 15.38
N LEU A 168 -3.44 3.92 16.13
CA LEU A 168 -3.74 2.53 15.85
C LEU A 168 -5.24 2.24 15.79
N ARG A 169 -6.05 2.83 16.70
CA ARG A 169 -7.51 2.65 16.71
C ARG A 169 -8.15 3.23 15.46
N ALA A 170 -7.75 4.46 15.10
CA ALA A 170 -8.23 5.12 13.90
C ALA A 170 -7.87 4.38 12.61
N GLN A 171 -6.68 3.76 12.57
CA GLN A 171 -6.29 2.89 11.46
C GLN A 171 -7.25 1.71 11.31
N TYR A 172 -7.59 1.01 12.41
CA TYR A 172 -8.54 -0.11 12.39
C TYR A 172 -9.92 0.33 11.87
N GLU A 173 -10.45 1.46 12.38
CA GLU A 173 -11.75 1.98 11.95
C GLU A 173 -11.79 2.31 10.44
N VAL A 174 -10.70 2.86 9.89
CA VAL A 174 -10.57 3.11 8.45
C VAL A 174 -10.50 1.81 7.65
N TRP A 175 -9.73 0.81 8.13
CA TRP A 175 -9.63 -0.48 7.45
C TRP A 175 -10.96 -1.24 7.45
N ASP A 176 -11.69 -1.25 8.56
CA ASP A 176 -13.01 -1.85 8.66
C ASP A 176 -13.99 -1.18 7.68
N PHE A 177 -13.94 0.16 7.59
CA PHE A 177 -14.74 0.92 6.63
C PHE A 177 -14.43 0.54 5.17
N LEU A 178 -13.14 0.42 4.80
CA LEU A 178 -12.75 0.02 3.45
C LEU A 178 -13.13 -1.44 3.16
N GLN A 179 -13.00 -2.32 4.14
CA GLN A 179 -13.38 -3.73 4.02
C GLN A 179 -14.87 -3.92 3.72
N GLU A 180 -15.73 -3.12 4.34
CA GLU A 180 -17.19 -3.17 4.09
C GLU A 180 -17.55 -2.77 2.65
N MET A 181 -16.71 -2.03 1.97
CA MET A 181 -16.91 -1.64 0.57
C MET A 181 -16.54 -2.75 -0.43
N ARG A 182 -15.90 -3.84 0.04
CA ARG A 182 -15.54 -5.00 -0.78
C ARG A 182 -16.78 -5.57 -1.48
N GLY A 183 -16.64 -5.95 -2.74
CA GLY A 183 -17.73 -6.44 -3.59
C GLY A 183 -18.56 -5.31 -4.23
N SER A 184 -18.67 -4.15 -3.59
CA SER A 184 -19.44 -3.00 -4.10
C SER A 184 -18.58 -1.95 -4.80
N LYS A 185 -17.35 -1.75 -4.35
CA LYS A 185 -16.40 -0.77 -4.86
C LYS A 185 -15.08 -1.43 -5.26
N THR A 186 -14.46 -0.95 -6.33
CA THR A 186 -13.08 -1.31 -6.69
C THR A 186 -12.15 -0.33 -6.01
N ILE A 187 -11.30 -0.80 -5.12
CA ILE A 187 -10.42 0.05 -4.31
C ILE A 187 -8.96 -0.27 -4.64
N ILE A 188 -8.20 0.75 -4.95
CA ILE A 188 -6.75 0.67 -5.10
C ILE A 188 -6.15 1.63 -4.09
N TYR A 189 -5.41 1.10 -3.13
CA TYR A 189 -4.73 1.95 -2.17
C TYR A 189 -3.22 1.73 -2.18
N THR A 190 -2.49 2.78 -1.82
CA THR A 190 -1.04 2.70 -1.65
C THR A 190 -0.68 2.74 -0.18
N THR A 191 0.34 2.01 0.20
CA THR A 191 0.94 2.09 1.53
C THR A 191 2.42 1.76 1.49
N GLN A 192 3.15 2.21 2.50
CA GLN A 192 4.50 1.76 2.81
C GLN A 192 4.51 0.71 3.91
N SER A 193 3.38 0.51 4.60
CA SER A 193 3.24 -0.43 5.69
C SER A 193 2.85 -1.81 5.16
N ILE A 194 3.70 -2.77 5.39
CA ILE A 194 3.46 -4.17 5.05
C ILE A 194 2.30 -4.72 5.86
N ARG A 195 2.23 -4.37 7.16
CA ARG A 195 1.13 -4.78 8.06
C ARG A 195 -0.24 -4.33 7.57
N GLU A 196 -0.32 -3.14 6.96
CA GLU A 196 -1.55 -2.65 6.34
C GLU A 196 -1.91 -3.46 5.11
N ALA A 197 -0.91 -3.77 4.29
CA ALA A 197 -1.12 -4.57 3.09
C ALA A 197 -1.56 -6.00 3.39
N GLU A 198 -1.16 -6.58 4.52
CA GLU A 198 -1.60 -7.91 4.95
C GLU A 198 -3.06 -7.95 5.40
N ARG A 199 -3.66 -6.81 5.66
CA ARG A 199 -4.95 -6.72 6.36
C ARG A 199 -6.17 -6.66 5.46
N VAL A 200 -6.11 -5.85 4.41
CA VAL A 200 -7.29 -5.51 3.60
C VAL A 200 -6.95 -5.51 2.13
N HIS A 201 -6.89 -6.69 1.53
CA HIS A 201 -6.72 -6.78 0.07
C HIS A 201 -7.16 -8.15 -0.47
N ASP A 202 -7.57 -8.14 -1.73
CA ASP A 202 -7.76 -9.34 -2.53
C ASP A 202 -6.52 -9.63 -3.37
N ARG A 203 -5.73 -8.57 -3.65
CA ARG A 203 -4.53 -8.63 -4.45
C ARG A 203 -3.50 -7.65 -3.94
N LEU A 204 -2.26 -8.08 -3.91
CA LEU A 204 -1.10 -7.31 -3.55
C LEU A 204 -0.23 -7.07 -4.78
N VAL A 205 0.20 -5.83 -4.98
CA VAL A 205 1.20 -5.45 -5.97
C VAL A 205 2.35 -4.76 -5.25
N ILE A 206 3.55 -5.31 -5.39
CA ILE A 206 4.77 -4.68 -4.85
C ILE A 206 5.45 -3.94 -5.99
N MET A 207 5.67 -2.65 -5.77
CA MET A 207 6.34 -1.78 -6.73
C MET A 207 7.73 -1.40 -6.26
N ASP A 208 8.68 -1.49 -7.17
CA ASP A 208 10.03 -0.99 -6.99
C ASP A 208 10.53 -0.33 -8.27
N HIS A 209 11.16 0.86 -8.15
CA HIS A 209 11.73 1.64 -9.28
C HIS A 209 10.80 1.71 -10.52
N GLY A 210 9.50 1.91 -10.29
CA GLY A 210 8.50 2.03 -11.35
C GLY A 210 8.08 0.72 -12.02
N LYS A 211 8.52 -0.42 -11.51
CA LYS A 211 8.18 -1.75 -11.99
C LYS A 211 7.33 -2.50 -10.96
N VAL A 212 6.63 -3.53 -11.43
CA VAL A 212 6.00 -4.52 -10.54
C VAL A 212 7.06 -5.58 -10.21
N ALA A 213 7.45 -5.65 -8.95
CA ALA A 213 8.35 -6.68 -8.44
C ALA A 213 7.59 -7.98 -8.13
N LEU A 214 6.43 -7.86 -7.47
CA LEU A 214 5.53 -8.99 -7.18
C LEU A 214 4.07 -8.59 -7.43
N ASP A 215 3.26 -9.57 -7.85
CA ASP A 215 1.84 -9.39 -8.14
C ASP A 215 1.07 -10.68 -7.89
N GLY A 216 0.11 -10.65 -6.99
CA GLY A 216 -0.72 -11.82 -6.69
C GLY A 216 -1.57 -11.70 -5.43
N LYS A 217 -2.23 -12.81 -5.08
CA LYS A 217 -2.85 -12.98 -3.76
C LYS A 217 -1.77 -13.26 -2.73
N LEU A 218 -1.90 -12.71 -1.53
CA LEU A 218 -0.91 -12.89 -0.46
C LEU A 218 -0.58 -14.37 -0.21
N ASP A 219 -1.62 -15.20 -0.04
CA ASP A 219 -1.44 -16.62 0.23
C ASP A 219 -0.59 -17.31 -0.85
N ARG A 220 -0.87 -17.02 -2.13
CA ARG A 220 -0.09 -17.56 -3.25
C ARG A 220 1.34 -17.01 -3.33
N LEU A 221 1.53 -15.75 -2.96
CA LEU A 221 2.86 -15.14 -2.93
C LEU A 221 3.69 -15.80 -1.83
N LEU A 222 3.09 -16.05 -0.67
CA LEU A 222 3.73 -16.75 0.45
C LEU A 222 3.98 -18.24 0.12
N GLU A 223 3.04 -18.92 -0.53
CA GLU A 223 3.22 -20.31 -1.01
C GLU A 223 4.34 -20.42 -2.04
N ASN A 224 4.43 -19.49 -2.99
CA ASN A 224 5.46 -19.47 -4.03
C ASN A 224 6.86 -19.14 -3.47
N ALA A 225 6.94 -18.40 -2.37
CA ALA A 225 8.19 -18.19 -1.66
C ALA A 225 8.75 -19.46 -1.03
N GLY A 226 7.91 -20.49 -0.89
CA GLY A 226 8.19 -21.69 -0.14
C GLY A 226 8.13 -21.42 1.38
N GLU A 227 8.25 -22.48 2.17
CA GLU A 227 8.47 -22.29 3.60
C GLU A 227 9.91 -21.76 3.78
N LEU A 228 10.02 -20.44 3.86
CA LEU A 228 11.28 -19.78 4.19
C LEU A 228 11.18 -19.31 5.64
N PHE A 229 12.22 -19.53 6.38
CA PHE A 229 12.39 -19.09 7.76
C PHE A 229 13.49 -18.05 7.79
N HIS A 230 13.29 -17.00 8.57
CA HIS A 230 14.29 -15.99 8.86
C HIS A 230 14.88 -16.25 10.22
N PHE A 231 16.18 -16.29 10.30
CA PHE A 231 16.93 -16.54 11.51
C PHE A 231 17.90 -15.40 11.77
N GLN A 232 17.93 -14.95 13.02
CA GLN A 232 18.92 -13.99 13.51
C GLN A 232 19.58 -14.58 14.75
N ILE A 233 20.90 -14.63 14.75
CA ILE A 233 21.69 -15.13 15.88
C ILE A 233 22.61 -14.01 16.34
N HIS A 234 22.45 -13.60 17.59
CA HIS A 234 23.20 -12.52 18.21
C HIS A 234 24.35 -13.10 19.02
N PHE A 235 25.54 -12.66 18.72
CA PHE A 235 26.77 -13.04 19.43
C PHE A 235 27.25 -11.86 20.28
N LYS A 236 28.00 -12.15 21.33
CA LYS A 236 28.77 -11.12 22.03
C LYS A 236 29.91 -10.60 21.16
N LYS A 237 30.46 -11.50 20.35
CA LYS A 237 31.48 -11.21 19.35
C LYS A 237 31.38 -12.26 18.24
N LEU A 238 31.12 -11.84 17.02
CA LEU A 238 31.05 -12.73 15.87
C LEU A 238 32.39 -12.73 15.14
N SER A 239 33.15 -13.83 15.20
CA SER A 239 34.38 -13.94 14.46
C SER A 239 34.14 -14.14 12.96
N LYS A 240 35.09 -13.68 12.16
CA LYS A 240 35.02 -13.87 10.70
C LYS A 240 35.06 -15.35 10.32
N GLU A 241 35.81 -16.15 11.07
CA GLU A 241 35.91 -17.59 10.83
C GLU A 241 34.56 -18.30 11.09
N LEU A 242 33.86 -17.94 12.18
CA LEU A 242 32.55 -18.48 12.48
C LEU A 242 31.53 -18.05 11.43
N TYR A 243 31.52 -16.76 11.03
CA TYR A 243 30.68 -16.27 9.96
C TYR A 243 30.86 -17.06 8.65
N ASP A 244 32.13 -17.24 8.23
CA ASP A 244 32.46 -17.97 7.01
C ASP A 244 32.03 -19.47 7.08
N ASN A 245 32.14 -20.09 8.26
CA ASN A 245 31.70 -21.47 8.45
C ASN A 245 30.18 -21.62 8.43
N MET A 246 29.45 -20.74 9.10
CA MET A 246 27.99 -20.73 9.07
C MET A 246 27.45 -20.42 7.67
N SER A 247 28.06 -19.47 6.95
CA SER A 247 27.66 -19.10 5.59
C SER A 247 27.88 -20.21 4.54
N LYS A 248 28.75 -21.17 4.83
CA LYS A 248 29.02 -22.34 3.95
C LYS A 248 28.02 -23.48 4.11
N VAL A 249 27.13 -23.43 5.11
CA VAL A 249 26.07 -24.43 5.24
C VAL A 249 25.16 -24.36 4.03
N THR A 250 25.05 -25.45 3.27
CA THR A 250 24.48 -25.48 1.90
C THR A 250 23.04 -25.01 1.79
N THR A 251 22.30 -25.01 2.89
CA THR A 251 20.87 -24.64 2.97
C THR A 251 20.63 -23.21 3.48
N VAL A 252 21.71 -22.49 3.84
CA VAL A 252 21.66 -21.07 4.21
C VAL A 252 21.51 -20.23 2.95
N VAL A 253 20.52 -19.35 2.96
CA VAL A 253 20.20 -18.44 1.85
C VAL A 253 20.48 -17.00 2.32
N SER A 254 21.15 -16.21 1.47
CA SER A 254 21.44 -14.79 1.71
C SER A 254 22.04 -14.50 3.10
N PRO A 255 23.15 -15.17 3.51
CA PRO A 255 23.76 -14.88 4.80
C PRO A 255 24.29 -13.44 4.79
N SER A 256 24.03 -12.72 5.89
CA SER A 256 24.54 -11.38 6.11
C SER A 256 25.03 -11.19 7.54
N GLN A 257 25.90 -10.21 7.74
CA GLN A 257 26.39 -9.79 9.05
C GLN A 257 26.08 -8.32 9.29
N VAL A 258 25.36 -8.05 10.38
CA VAL A 258 25.08 -6.68 10.83
C VAL A 258 25.60 -6.54 12.27
N GLY A 259 26.78 -5.97 12.43
CA GLY A 259 27.46 -5.93 13.72
C GLY A 259 27.82 -7.34 14.21
N GLU A 260 27.33 -7.71 15.37
CA GLU A 260 27.53 -9.03 15.99
C GLU A 260 26.37 -10.01 15.73
N VAL A 261 25.53 -9.72 14.72
CA VAL A 261 24.37 -10.53 14.34
C VAL A 261 24.66 -11.27 13.05
N PHE A 262 24.48 -12.60 13.08
CA PHE A 262 24.39 -13.43 11.88
C PHE A 262 22.94 -13.55 11.45
N ASP A 263 22.62 -13.03 10.28
CA ASP A 263 21.28 -12.97 9.71
C ASP A 263 21.23 -13.85 8.46
N PHE A 264 20.25 -14.76 8.38
CA PHE A 264 20.13 -15.67 7.24
C PHE A 264 18.72 -16.20 7.07
N TYR A 265 18.46 -16.75 5.88
CA TYR A 265 17.22 -17.46 5.56
C TYR A 265 17.50 -18.94 5.30
N ALA A 266 16.52 -19.79 5.61
CA ALA A 266 16.56 -21.21 5.25
C ALA A 266 15.17 -21.76 4.94
N ARG A 267 15.10 -22.77 4.06
CA ARG A 267 13.85 -23.45 3.69
C ARG A 267 13.41 -24.49 4.70
N GLU A 268 14.32 -24.98 5.50
CA GLU A 268 14.10 -26.03 6.51
C GLU A 268 14.47 -25.49 7.88
N ARG A 269 13.63 -25.74 8.87
CA ARG A 269 13.90 -25.32 10.26
C ARG A 269 15.11 -26.00 10.86
N GLU A 270 15.40 -27.20 10.40
CA GLU A 270 16.49 -28.04 10.86
C GLU A 270 17.85 -27.37 10.65
N VAL A 271 18.00 -26.54 9.63
CA VAL A 271 19.20 -25.76 9.37
C VAL A 271 19.60 -24.88 10.55
N PHE A 272 18.61 -24.37 11.30
CA PHE A 272 18.87 -23.62 12.52
C PHE A 272 19.67 -24.40 13.52
N PHE A 273 19.36 -25.69 13.72
CA PHE A 273 20.08 -26.54 14.66
C PHE A 273 21.51 -26.82 14.20
N ASP A 274 21.76 -26.94 12.91
CA ASP A 274 23.11 -27.14 12.37
C ASP A 274 23.96 -25.87 12.53
N ILE A 275 23.38 -24.70 12.28
CA ILE A 275 24.02 -23.43 12.57
C ILE A 275 24.26 -23.23 14.07
N MET A 276 23.29 -23.59 14.93
CA MET A 276 23.43 -23.48 16.38
C MET A 276 24.54 -24.39 16.93
N LYS A 277 24.79 -25.58 16.37
CA LYS A 277 25.92 -26.43 16.73
C LYS A 277 27.27 -25.73 16.51
N LEU A 278 27.38 -24.92 15.44
CA LEU A 278 28.56 -24.14 15.19
C LEU A 278 28.61 -22.91 16.12
N ALA A 279 27.46 -22.25 16.34
CA ALA A 279 27.35 -21.05 17.14
C ALA A 279 27.64 -21.24 18.65
N ILE A 280 27.32 -22.40 19.22
CA ILE A 280 27.56 -22.73 20.65
C ILE A 280 29.05 -22.68 21.04
N GLN A 281 29.96 -22.70 20.08
CA GLN A 281 31.40 -22.60 20.34
C GLN A 281 31.83 -21.16 20.70
N GLU A 282 31.00 -20.15 20.45
CA GLU A 282 31.21 -18.75 20.83
C GLU A 282 30.11 -18.27 21.78
N GLU A 283 30.29 -17.10 22.43
CA GLU A 283 29.32 -16.57 23.40
C GLU A 283 28.03 -16.07 22.64
N LEU A 284 27.07 -16.99 22.56
CA LEU A 284 25.71 -16.67 22.07
C LEU A 284 24.98 -15.79 23.10
N VAL A 285 24.37 -14.71 22.63
CA VAL A 285 23.59 -13.79 23.47
C VAL A 285 22.09 -14.07 23.34
N ASP A 286 21.58 -14.15 22.10
CA ASP A 286 20.15 -14.33 21.82
C ASP A 286 19.95 -14.86 20.40
N TYR A 287 18.74 -15.31 20.09
CA TYR A 287 18.35 -15.68 18.75
C TYR A 287 16.87 -15.39 18.48
N ALA A 288 16.54 -15.11 17.23
CA ALA A 288 15.18 -15.02 16.73
C ALA A 288 14.99 -15.98 15.54
N ALA A 289 13.80 -16.58 15.45
CA ALA A 289 13.43 -17.49 14.39
C ALA A 289 11.97 -17.22 14.01
N ASP A 290 11.76 -16.59 12.88
CA ASP A 290 10.44 -16.22 12.38
C ASP A 290 10.13 -16.93 11.07
N LYS A 291 8.86 -17.35 10.90
CA LYS A 291 8.39 -17.74 9.57
C LYS A 291 8.38 -16.50 8.69
N VAL A 292 8.97 -16.61 7.50
CA VAL A 292 9.03 -15.51 6.56
C VAL A 292 7.61 -15.04 6.21
N GLY A 293 7.34 -13.79 6.55
CA GLY A 293 6.15 -13.08 6.17
C GLY A 293 6.34 -12.28 4.88
N LEU A 294 5.35 -11.46 4.57
CA LEU A 294 5.39 -10.55 3.42
C LEU A 294 6.60 -9.59 3.46
N GLU A 295 7.05 -9.20 4.64
CA GLU A 295 8.24 -8.34 4.84
C GLU A 295 9.48 -8.88 4.14
N THR A 296 9.74 -10.15 4.32
CA THR A 296 10.93 -10.78 3.78
C THR A 296 10.81 -11.00 2.28
N LEU A 297 9.60 -11.35 1.79
CA LEU A 297 9.33 -11.41 0.35
C LEU A 297 9.63 -10.09 -0.34
N ILE A 298 9.26 -8.99 0.28
CA ILE A 298 9.51 -7.65 -0.22
C ILE A 298 11.01 -7.35 -0.21
N MET A 299 11.71 -7.61 0.91
CA MET A 299 13.16 -7.38 1.03
C MET A 299 13.98 -8.18 0.02
N THR A 300 13.53 -9.40 -0.33
CA THR A 300 14.21 -10.23 -1.33
C THR A 300 13.82 -9.90 -2.76
N SER A 301 12.76 -9.12 -2.97
CA SER A 301 12.22 -8.77 -4.29
C SER A 301 12.46 -7.31 -4.69
N THR A 302 12.91 -6.46 -3.75
CA THR A 302 13.21 -5.04 -3.95
C THR A 302 14.68 -4.76 -3.65
N GLU A 303 15.26 -3.76 -4.30
CA GLU A 303 16.65 -3.34 -4.06
C GLU A 303 16.80 -2.54 -2.76
N GLU A 304 15.70 -1.94 -2.25
CA GLU A 304 15.69 -1.17 -1.01
C GLU A 304 14.68 -1.75 0.00
N PRO A 305 15.02 -1.83 1.31
CA PRO A 305 14.10 -2.30 2.33
C PRO A 305 12.92 -1.33 2.51
N ILE A 306 11.73 -1.88 2.52
CA ILE A 306 10.50 -1.17 2.89
C ILE A 306 10.43 -1.10 4.42
N ARG A 307 10.17 0.07 4.96
CA ARG A 307 10.10 0.32 6.41
C ARG A 307 8.71 0.02 6.98
#